data_f8af1f4c4e43df7c2f8be3453d932a81
#
_entry.id   f8af1f4c4e43df7c2f8be3453d932a81
#
_cell.length_a   1.000
_cell.length_b   1.000
_cell.length_c   1.000
_cell.angle_alpha   90.00
_cell.angle_beta   90.00
_cell.angle_gamma   90.00
#
_symmetry.space_group_name_H-M   'P 1'
#
loop_
_entity.id
_entity.type
_entity.pdbx_description
1 polymer ?
#
loop_
_entity_poly.entity_id
_entity_poly.type
_entity_poly.pdbx_seq_one_letter_code
_entity_poly.pdbx_strand_id
1 'polypeptide(L)'
;MSQGFDEVTIADVERCDWEASIAASSEKECFHYTGIFTAKAHAAVEAGDTSGARVYTLLASITSLHVGEDKAQPYGPAMVFRTWRSFSIDDLTPTLLDLFKHIAPRVVDAEMRARLADIVWVRAREHRLARLAVDAYLESARILEDPEEWVLGFQKIERALHLAASLGARERTKVVARIEEMLIRYNGEDPLFLSAELMRLLLEYRAGDPTTYAALADKAARRAETARDWHRARTYLDLAARWHARGKDPDQERAMRLREADAYVHEAQDARTGGGTAPYGRSVHFLRSAIEAFRRIPGTDERREQLHKQMLQEQRTSVAELKRFSSLIDVSALTDAAVARVRDKPFHEAILTLTMLQSSPNVSELARQVDDAMAGSPLPYLFSTVMLNENGKVVAQRPTMEADGSNGREAAKRAEMFQQAASQHQVMAGGVIVPIKDYIVQHHPVRVQDFFPIVSNNIFVPSGREMIYARGLYAGLTDDWLVAAHLLIPQVEHSIRVLLEEQGVVTSGLDKNGIQNEYDLNRTLYMPELATIFDGTRSEGARRYAATGSGRISGGCWAWGRRDGGGAPVMRARQASVR
;
A
#
# COMPACT_ATOMS: atom_id res chain seq x y z
N MET A 1 -33.19 -0.31 12.70
CA MET A 1 -34.64 -0.52 12.56
C MET A 1 -34.95 -2.00 12.75
N SER A 2 -34.82 -2.50 13.97
CA SER A 2 -35.18 -3.88 14.34
C SER A 2 -36.58 -3.94 14.97
N GLN A 3 -37.37 -2.88 14.80
CA GLN A 3 -38.67 -2.77 15.43
C GLN A 3 -39.65 -3.77 14.80
N GLY A 4 -40.05 -4.78 15.58
CA GLY A 4 -41.15 -5.70 15.29
C GLY A 4 -40.75 -7.09 14.79
N PHE A 5 -39.45 -7.43 14.68
CA PHE A 5 -39.07 -8.80 14.29
C PHE A 5 -39.41 -9.85 15.35
N ASP A 6 -39.44 -9.48 16.64
CA ASP A 6 -39.84 -10.40 17.74
C ASP A 6 -41.31 -10.83 17.67
N GLU A 7 -42.14 -10.14 16.90
CA GLU A 7 -43.53 -10.49 16.66
C GLU A 7 -43.72 -11.53 15.54
N VAL A 8 -42.63 -11.87 14.80
CA VAL A 8 -42.70 -12.90 13.74
C VAL A 8 -42.81 -14.28 14.36
N THR A 9 -43.89 -14.97 14.07
CA THR A 9 -44.17 -16.33 14.55
C THR A 9 -43.84 -17.40 13.52
N ILE A 10 -43.72 -18.65 13.95
CA ILE A 10 -43.58 -19.82 13.06
C ILE A 10 -44.72 -19.87 12.04
N ALA A 11 -45.94 -19.62 12.48
CA ALA A 11 -47.13 -19.63 11.61
C ALA A 11 -47.07 -18.53 10.53
N ASP A 12 -46.52 -17.36 10.87
CA ASP A 12 -46.32 -16.29 9.85
C ASP A 12 -45.31 -16.72 8.78
N VAL A 13 -44.19 -17.36 9.17
CA VAL A 13 -43.17 -17.85 8.24
C VAL A 13 -43.72 -19.00 7.38
N GLU A 14 -44.47 -19.94 7.93
CA GLU A 14 -45.06 -21.05 7.21
C GLU A 14 -46.20 -20.62 6.26
N ARG A 15 -46.86 -19.50 6.53
CA ARG A 15 -47.89 -18.92 5.67
C ARG A 15 -47.29 -18.22 4.42
N CYS A 16 -46.09 -17.69 4.56
CA CYS A 16 -45.44 -16.95 3.48
C CYS A 16 -44.82 -17.89 2.43
N ASP A 17 -44.99 -17.56 1.16
CA ASP A 17 -44.46 -18.32 0.02
C ASP A 17 -43.00 -17.98 -0.32
N TRP A 18 -42.17 -17.91 0.71
CA TRP A 18 -40.78 -17.45 0.55
C TRP A 18 -39.87 -18.52 -0.07
N GLU A 19 -40.08 -19.82 0.23
CA GLU A 19 -39.27 -20.89 -0.35
C GLU A 19 -39.51 -21.03 -1.87
N ALA A 20 -40.76 -20.95 -2.33
CA ALA A 20 -41.04 -20.94 -3.74
C ALA A 20 -40.45 -19.70 -4.46
N SER A 21 -40.39 -18.56 -3.76
CA SER A 21 -39.80 -17.34 -4.31
C SER A 21 -38.29 -17.48 -4.59
N ILE A 22 -37.53 -18.13 -3.70
CA ILE A 22 -36.10 -18.40 -3.93
C ILE A 22 -35.86 -19.64 -4.80
N ALA A 23 -36.79 -20.61 -4.81
CA ALA A 23 -36.73 -21.78 -5.69
C ALA A 23 -36.76 -21.37 -7.17
N ALA A 24 -37.50 -20.32 -7.50
CA ALA A 24 -37.61 -19.79 -8.86
C ALA A 24 -36.37 -18.97 -9.28
N SER A 25 -35.46 -18.60 -8.36
CA SER A 25 -34.24 -17.85 -8.68
C SER A 25 -33.26 -18.74 -9.47
N SER A 26 -32.64 -18.15 -10.51
CA SER A 26 -31.50 -18.75 -11.21
C SER A 26 -30.25 -18.76 -10.34
N GLU A 27 -30.10 -17.74 -9.49
CA GLU A 27 -28.96 -17.55 -8.60
C GLU A 27 -29.26 -18.16 -7.23
N LYS A 28 -28.49 -19.16 -6.83
CA LYS A 28 -28.67 -19.88 -5.57
C LYS A 28 -27.74 -19.36 -4.47
N GLU A 29 -27.85 -18.06 -4.18
CA GLU A 29 -26.99 -17.36 -3.21
C GLU A 29 -27.77 -16.32 -2.40
N CYS A 30 -27.42 -16.20 -1.11
CA CYS A 30 -28.08 -15.28 -0.16
C CYS A 30 -28.12 -13.83 -0.64
N PHE A 31 -27.08 -13.33 -1.30
CA PHE A 31 -27.06 -11.94 -1.80
C PHE A 31 -28.21 -11.66 -2.78
N HIS A 32 -28.47 -12.59 -3.69
CA HIS A 32 -29.60 -12.48 -4.64
C HIS A 32 -30.96 -12.61 -3.94
N TYR A 33 -31.03 -13.49 -2.94
CA TYR A 33 -32.26 -13.64 -2.14
C TYR A 33 -32.66 -12.37 -1.41
N THR A 34 -31.69 -11.53 -1.00
CA THR A 34 -31.96 -10.23 -0.39
C THR A 34 -32.83 -9.34 -1.27
N GLY A 35 -32.53 -9.27 -2.57
CA GLY A 35 -33.33 -8.50 -3.53
C GLY A 35 -34.76 -9.05 -3.68
N ILE A 36 -34.89 -10.40 -3.76
CA ILE A 36 -36.19 -11.06 -3.88
C ILE A 36 -37.05 -10.78 -2.64
N PHE A 37 -36.49 -10.96 -1.45
CA PHE A 37 -37.22 -10.74 -0.20
C PHE A 37 -37.55 -9.26 0.02
N THR A 38 -36.69 -8.35 -0.37
CA THR A 38 -36.97 -6.91 -0.30
C THR A 38 -38.17 -6.54 -1.19
N ALA A 39 -38.21 -7.05 -2.43
CA ALA A 39 -39.34 -6.81 -3.33
C ALA A 39 -40.67 -7.40 -2.78
N LYS A 40 -40.61 -8.61 -2.20
CA LYS A 40 -41.76 -9.24 -1.56
C LYS A 40 -42.23 -8.49 -0.30
N ALA A 41 -41.30 -7.94 0.48
CA ALA A 41 -41.67 -7.10 1.63
C ALA A 41 -42.43 -5.84 1.20
N HIS A 42 -41.96 -5.15 0.14
CA HIS A 42 -42.65 -4.00 -0.42
C HIS A 42 -44.07 -4.36 -0.93
N ALA A 43 -44.20 -5.44 -1.70
CA ALA A 43 -45.50 -5.91 -2.18
C ALA A 43 -46.48 -6.26 -1.03
N ALA A 44 -45.99 -6.87 0.04
CA ALA A 44 -46.79 -7.19 1.23
C ALA A 44 -47.27 -5.92 1.94
N VAL A 45 -46.43 -4.86 2.03
CA VAL A 45 -46.83 -3.55 2.59
C VAL A 45 -47.94 -2.94 1.73
N GLU A 46 -47.81 -2.93 0.42
CA GLU A 46 -48.82 -2.41 -0.49
C GLU A 46 -50.14 -3.16 -0.40
N ALA A 47 -50.08 -4.47 -0.16
CA ALA A 47 -51.28 -5.33 0.04
C ALA A 47 -51.89 -5.22 1.44
N GLY A 48 -51.28 -4.48 2.39
CA GLY A 48 -51.72 -4.39 3.77
C GLY A 48 -51.42 -5.62 4.63
N ASP A 49 -50.62 -6.60 4.13
CA ASP A 49 -50.16 -7.77 4.86
C ASP A 49 -48.94 -7.42 5.74
N THR A 50 -49.23 -6.89 6.91
CA THR A 50 -48.19 -6.45 7.87
C THR A 50 -47.32 -7.60 8.37
N SER A 51 -47.89 -8.80 8.59
CA SER A 51 -47.13 -9.94 9.07
C SER A 51 -46.25 -10.54 7.96
N GLY A 52 -46.73 -10.62 6.73
CA GLY A 52 -45.92 -11.01 5.58
C GLY A 52 -44.78 -10.04 5.30
N ALA A 53 -45.07 -8.74 5.40
CA ALA A 53 -44.05 -7.70 5.25
C ALA A 53 -42.89 -7.85 6.26
N ARG A 54 -43.22 -8.16 7.58
CA ARG A 54 -42.21 -8.42 8.60
C ARG A 54 -41.38 -9.67 8.33
N VAL A 55 -42.01 -10.77 7.91
CA VAL A 55 -41.31 -12.01 7.53
C VAL A 55 -40.32 -11.76 6.39
N TYR A 56 -40.75 -11.15 5.31
CA TYR A 56 -39.87 -10.88 4.16
C TYR A 56 -38.77 -9.88 4.50
N THR A 57 -39.04 -8.87 5.35
CA THR A 57 -38.00 -7.93 5.82
C THR A 57 -36.97 -8.64 6.72
N LEU A 58 -37.39 -9.56 7.58
CA LEU A 58 -36.48 -10.37 8.38
C LEU A 58 -35.60 -11.26 7.50
N LEU A 59 -36.19 -11.97 6.53
CA LEU A 59 -35.43 -12.80 5.59
C LEU A 59 -34.45 -11.99 4.75
N ALA A 60 -34.84 -10.81 4.26
CA ALA A 60 -33.96 -9.87 3.56
C ALA A 60 -32.80 -9.43 4.47
N SER A 61 -33.07 -9.14 5.74
CA SER A 61 -32.03 -8.74 6.71
C SER A 61 -31.03 -9.86 6.96
N ILE A 62 -31.48 -11.11 7.11
CA ILE A 62 -30.62 -12.29 7.32
C ILE A 62 -29.76 -12.61 6.09
N THR A 63 -30.34 -12.51 4.90
CA THR A 63 -29.61 -12.78 3.66
C THR A 63 -28.64 -11.67 3.27
N SER A 64 -28.89 -10.42 3.72
CA SER A 64 -28.00 -9.27 3.51
C SER A 64 -26.74 -9.27 4.39
N LEU A 65 -26.66 -10.12 5.44
CA LEU A 65 -25.49 -10.17 6.30
C LEU A 65 -24.24 -10.47 5.47
N HIS A 66 -23.26 -9.58 5.61
CA HIS A 66 -21.95 -9.75 4.96
C HIS A 66 -21.16 -10.87 5.66
N VAL A 67 -20.51 -11.73 4.86
CA VAL A 67 -19.60 -12.76 5.38
C VAL A 67 -18.19 -12.21 5.36
N GLY A 68 -17.64 -11.93 6.54
CA GLY A 68 -16.30 -11.39 6.72
C GLY A 68 -15.25 -12.47 6.92
N GLU A 69 -13.98 -12.04 7.06
CA GLU A 69 -12.81 -12.91 7.22
C GLU A 69 -12.70 -13.54 8.63
N ASP A 70 -13.35 -12.96 9.64
CA ASP A 70 -13.33 -13.52 11.00
C ASP A 70 -14.09 -14.83 11.04
N LYS A 71 -13.36 -15.92 11.09
CA LYS A 71 -13.93 -17.28 11.12
C LYS A 71 -14.81 -17.55 12.34
N ALA A 72 -14.58 -16.86 13.46
CA ALA A 72 -15.36 -17.03 14.69
C ALA A 72 -16.65 -16.20 14.69
N GLN A 73 -16.64 -15.03 14.07
CA GLN A 73 -17.77 -14.12 13.93
C GLN A 73 -17.91 -13.69 12.45
N PRO A 74 -18.31 -14.60 11.57
CA PRO A 74 -18.26 -14.38 10.13
C PRO A 74 -19.32 -13.39 9.62
N TYR A 75 -20.36 -13.10 10.41
CA TYR A 75 -21.49 -12.30 9.96
C TYR A 75 -21.42 -10.87 10.49
N GLY A 76 -21.27 -9.92 9.59
CA GLY A 76 -21.32 -8.50 9.86
C GLY A 76 -22.48 -7.78 9.15
N PRO A 77 -22.75 -6.53 9.51
CA PRO A 77 -23.72 -5.71 8.79
C PRO A 77 -23.24 -5.44 7.36
N ALA A 78 -24.18 -5.40 6.38
CA ALA A 78 -23.88 -5.12 4.98
C ALA A 78 -23.29 -3.71 4.77
N MET A 79 -23.72 -2.74 5.58
CA MET A 79 -23.25 -1.36 5.53
C MET A 79 -23.07 -0.78 6.93
N VAL A 80 -21.98 0.00 7.10
CA VAL A 80 -21.67 0.75 8.31
C VAL A 80 -21.35 2.19 7.95
N PHE A 81 -22.09 3.16 8.52
CA PHE A 81 -21.81 4.59 8.44
C PHE A 81 -21.48 5.13 9.84
N ARG A 82 -20.97 6.32 9.94
CA ARG A 82 -20.53 6.90 11.23
C ARG A 82 -21.55 6.79 12.37
N THR A 83 -22.85 6.90 12.07
CA THR A 83 -23.94 6.94 13.05
C THR A 83 -25.02 5.88 12.81
N TRP A 84 -24.88 5.06 11.79
CA TRP A 84 -25.88 4.08 11.40
C TRP A 84 -25.22 2.82 10.81
N ARG A 85 -25.83 1.66 11.06
CA ARG A 85 -25.48 0.40 10.40
C ARG A 85 -26.74 -0.36 9.96
N SER A 86 -26.59 -1.22 8.97
CA SER A 86 -27.61 -2.18 8.60
C SER A 86 -27.76 -3.26 9.70
N PHE A 87 -28.72 -4.17 9.50
CA PHE A 87 -28.94 -5.29 10.41
C PHE A 87 -27.64 -6.08 10.64
N SER A 88 -27.42 -6.47 11.90
CA SER A 88 -26.27 -7.25 12.36
C SER A 88 -26.74 -8.49 13.08
N ILE A 89 -25.88 -9.50 13.15
CA ILE A 89 -26.12 -10.71 13.95
C ILE A 89 -26.36 -10.39 15.44
N ASP A 90 -25.87 -9.26 15.95
CA ASP A 90 -26.09 -8.81 17.32
C ASP A 90 -27.51 -8.31 17.57
N ASP A 91 -28.27 -8.01 16.53
CA ASP A 91 -29.68 -7.59 16.65
C ASP A 91 -30.64 -8.78 16.80
N LEU A 92 -30.12 -10.02 16.75
CA LEU A 92 -30.89 -11.22 16.92
C LEU A 92 -31.24 -11.46 18.39
N THR A 93 -32.54 -11.52 18.67
CA THR A 93 -33.09 -11.82 20.00
C THR A 93 -33.18 -13.33 20.23
N PRO A 94 -33.33 -13.79 21.49
CA PRO A 94 -33.59 -15.20 21.78
C PRO A 94 -34.82 -15.76 21.06
N THR A 95 -35.87 -14.96 20.90
CA THR A 95 -37.11 -15.34 20.20
C THR A 95 -36.83 -15.65 18.73
N LEU A 96 -36.06 -14.82 18.04
CA LEU A 96 -35.65 -15.04 16.64
C LEU A 96 -34.73 -16.25 16.50
N LEU A 97 -33.83 -16.46 17.46
CA LEU A 97 -32.98 -17.65 17.44
C LEU A 97 -33.79 -18.94 17.59
N ASP A 98 -34.84 -18.95 18.48
CA ASP A 98 -35.71 -20.10 18.62
C ASP A 98 -36.59 -20.32 17.40
N LEU A 99 -37.04 -19.26 16.72
CA LEU A 99 -37.67 -19.34 15.41
C LEU A 99 -36.74 -20.03 14.39
N PHE A 100 -35.46 -19.58 14.28
CA PHE A 100 -34.51 -20.16 13.35
C PHE A 100 -34.16 -21.63 13.67
N LYS A 101 -34.04 -22.00 14.93
CA LYS A 101 -33.88 -23.40 15.36
C LYS A 101 -35.01 -24.29 14.84
N HIS A 102 -36.21 -23.75 14.84
CA HIS A 102 -37.40 -24.47 14.40
C HIS A 102 -37.47 -24.61 12.87
N ILE A 103 -37.24 -23.53 12.13
CA ILE A 103 -37.38 -23.50 10.66
C ILE A 103 -36.19 -24.09 9.93
N ALA A 104 -34.95 -23.84 10.35
CA ALA A 104 -33.74 -24.23 9.61
C ALA A 104 -33.72 -25.73 9.19
N PRO A 105 -34.13 -26.71 10.05
CA PRO A 105 -34.14 -28.12 9.67
C PRO A 105 -35.16 -28.47 8.58
N ARG A 106 -36.13 -27.60 8.30
CA ARG A 106 -37.22 -27.82 7.35
C ARG A 106 -37.01 -27.15 6.01
N VAL A 107 -36.08 -26.17 5.95
CA VAL A 107 -35.77 -25.40 4.75
C VAL A 107 -35.22 -26.31 3.67
N VAL A 108 -35.81 -26.27 2.48
CA VAL A 108 -35.40 -27.08 1.35
C VAL A 108 -34.16 -26.51 0.66
N ASP A 109 -34.13 -25.19 0.48
CA ASP A 109 -33.00 -24.51 -0.14
C ASP A 109 -31.72 -24.64 0.72
N ALA A 110 -30.65 -25.20 0.11
CA ALA A 110 -29.41 -25.53 0.81
C ALA A 110 -28.67 -24.27 1.33
N GLU A 111 -28.69 -23.20 0.56
CA GLU A 111 -28.02 -21.96 0.92
C GLU A 111 -28.71 -21.27 2.11
N MET A 112 -30.03 -21.18 2.06
CA MET A 112 -30.81 -20.59 3.16
C MET A 112 -30.76 -21.45 4.42
N ARG A 113 -30.83 -22.77 4.27
CA ARG A 113 -30.68 -23.74 5.36
C ARG A 113 -29.32 -23.60 6.05
N ALA A 114 -28.25 -23.49 5.27
CA ALA A 114 -26.89 -23.28 5.78
C ALA A 114 -26.80 -21.98 6.55
N ARG A 115 -27.31 -20.88 5.98
CA ARG A 115 -27.30 -19.55 6.59
C ARG A 115 -28.01 -19.52 7.94
N LEU A 116 -29.23 -20.00 8.00
CA LEU A 116 -30.03 -20.01 9.25
C LEU A 116 -29.38 -20.89 10.32
N ALA A 117 -28.94 -22.10 9.95
CA ALA A 117 -28.32 -23.04 10.88
C ALA A 117 -27.00 -22.51 11.44
N ASP A 118 -26.16 -21.89 10.59
CA ASP A 118 -24.88 -21.32 11.00
C ASP A 118 -25.04 -20.09 11.91
N ILE A 119 -26.00 -19.21 11.62
CA ILE A 119 -26.34 -18.07 12.50
C ILE A 119 -26.70 -18.56 13.90
N VAL A 120 -27.53 -19.61 14.00
CA VAL A 120 -27.87 -20.22 15.29
C VAL A 120 -26.61 -20.77 15.98
N TRP A 121 -25.73 -21.43 15.25
CA TRP A 121 -24.47 -21.90 15.81
C TRP A 121 -23.60 -20.74 16.34
N VAL A 122 -23.43 -19.69 15.56
CA VAL A 122 -22.59 -18.55 15.96
C VAL A 122 -23.12 -17.90 17.25
N ARG A 123 -24.45 -17.76 17.39
CA ARG A 123 -25.08 -17.06 18.52
C ARG A 123 -25.38 -17.96 19.71
N ALA A 124 -25.83 -19.18 19.49
CA ALA A 124 -26.34 -20.08 20.54
C ALA A 124 -25.46 -21.32 20.77
N ARG A 125 -24.44 -21.57 19.95
CA ARG A 125 -23.52 -22.71 20.04
C ARG A 125 -24.21 -24.07 20.03
N GLU A 126 -25.29 -24.21 19.27
CA GLU A 126 -26.02 -25.46 19.14
C GLU A 126 -25.37 -26.42 18.15
N HIS A 127 -24.72 -27.46 18.66
CA HIS A 127 -23.99 -28.45 17.85
C HIS A 127 -24.83 -29.17 16.79
N ARG A 128 -26.15 -29.36 17.07
CA ARG A 128 -27.06 -29.98 16.07
C ARG A 128 -27.20 -29.10 14.85
N LEU A 129 -27.35 -27.79 15.02
CA LEU A 129 -27.51 -26.83 13.95
C LEU A 129 -26.17 -26.62 13.22
N ALA A 130 -25.03 -26.67 13.93
CA ALA A 130 -23.73 -26.63 13.29
C ALA A 130 -23.52 -27.81 12.33
N ARG A 131 -23.93 -29.03 12.69
CA ARG A 131 -23.87 -30.19 11.78
C ARG A 131 -24.79 -30.01 10.57
N LEU A 132 -26.02 -29.53 10.81
CA LEU A 132 -26.94 -29.17 9.74
C LEU A 132 -26.34 -28.14 8.79
N ALA A 133 -25.67 -27.12 9.32
CA ALA A 133 -24.98 -26.10 8.52
C ALA A 133 -23.86 -26.72 7.67
N VAL A 134 -23.03 -27.61 8.23
CA VAL A 134 -21.99 -28.32 7.47
C VAL A 134 -22.58 -29.07 6.29
N ASP A 135 -23.67 -29.85 6.53
CA ASP A 135 -24.33 -30.63 5.47
C ASP A 135 -24.93 -29.72 4.40
N ALA A 136 -25.58 -28.67 4.79
CA ALA A 136 -26.20 -27.69 3.90
C ALA A 136 -25.17 -26.90 3.10
N TYR A 137 -24.04 -26.50 3.69
CA TYR A 137 -22.93 -25.87 2.95
C TYR A 137 -22.30 -26.81 1.94
N LEU A 138 -22.13 -28.10 2.24
CA LEU A 138 -21.62 -29.07 1.28
C LEU A 138 -22.61 -29.28 0.12
N GLU A 139 -23.91 -29.22 0.36
CA GLU A 139 -24.95 -29.28 -0.67
C GLU A 139 -24.95 -28.01 -1.52
N SER A 140 -24.93 -26.81 -0.90
CA SER A 140 -24.82 -25.52 -1.59
C SER A 140 -23.55 -25.45 -2.43
N ALA A 141 -22.41 -25.92 -1.90
CA ALA A 141 -21.16 -25.99 -2.66
C ALA A 141 -21.22 -26.89 -3.90
N ARG A 142 -22.03 -27.96 -3.87
CA ARG A 142 -22.23 -28.77 -5.09
C ARG A 142 -23.07 -28.07 -6.15
N ILE A 143 -24.06 -27.30 -5.72
CA ILE A 143 -24.91 -26.49 -6.61
C ILE A 143 -24.12 -25.36 -7.26
N LEU A 144 -23.22 -24.75 -6.50
CA LEU A 144 -22.39 -23.60 -6.91
C LEU A 144 -21.01 -24.04 -7.44
N GLU A 145 -20.81 -25.33 -7.72
CA GLU A 145 -19.52 -25.82 -8.22
C GLU A 145 -19.33 -25.44 -9.68
N ASP A 146 -18.59 -24.40 -9.93
CA ASP A 146 -18.15 -23.96 -11.24
C ASP A 146 -16.64 -23.63 -11.19
N PRO A 147 -15.78 -24.26 -12.00
CA PRO A 147 -14.35 -23.97 -11.98
C PRO A 147 -13.98 -22.61 -12.58
N GLU A 148 -14.86 -21.97 -13.35
CA GLU A 148 -14.67 -20.62 -13.88
C GLU A 148 -15.18 -19.55 -12.90
N GLU A 149 -16.28 -19.83 -12.18
CA GLU A 149 -16.84 -18.97 -11.13
C GLU A 149 -16.68 -19.60 -9.74
N TRP A 150 -15.53 -20.14 -9.46
CA TRP A 150 -15.25 -21.03 -8.32
C TRP A 150 -15.39 -20.41 -6.92
N VAL A 151 -15.34 -19.09 -6.81
CA VAL A 151 -15.21 -18.37 -5.51
C VAL A 151 -16.39 -18.70 -4.57
N LEU A 152 -17.62 -18.66 -5.08
CA LEU A 152 -18.81 -18.88 -4.26
C LEU A 152 -18.86 -20.31 -3.72
N GLY A 153 -18.66 -21.30 -4.58
CA GLY A 153 -18.63 -22.71 -4.17
C GLY A 153 -17.51 -23.01 -3.16
N PHE A 154 -16.33 -22.43 -3.38
CA PHE A 154 -15.19 -22.56 -2.48
C PHE A 154 -15.48 -21.98 -1.09
N GLN A 155 -16.08 -20.79 -0.99
CA GLN A 155 -16.44 -20.17 0.30
C GLN A 155 -17.37 -21.07 1.13
N LYS A 156 -18.28 -21.82 0.49
CA LYS A 156 -19.13 -22.78 1.19
C LYS A 156 -18.31 -23.96 1.74
N ILE A 157 -17.38 -24.48 0.96
CA ILE A 157 -16.43 -25.54 1.39
C ILE A 157 -15.57 -25.05 2.56
N GLU A 158 -15.00 -23.87 2.44
CA GLU A 158 -14.17 -23.26 3.48
C GLU A 158 -14.96 -23.11 4.80
N ARG A 159 -16.19 -22.56 4.73
CA ARG A 159 -17.05 -22.43 5.90
C ARG A 159 -17.46 -23.78 6.48
N ALA A 160 -17.80 -24.73 5.65
CA ALA A 160 -18.10 -26.09 6.10
C ALA A 160 -16.93 -26.73 6.86
N LEU A 161 -15.69 -26.58 6.35
CA LEU A 161 -14.49 -27.14 7.00
C LEU A 161 -14.20 -26.45 8.32
N HIS A 162 -14.37 -25.14 8.38
CA HIS A 162 -14.21 -24.38 9.62
C HIS A 162 -15.18 -24.87 10.70
N LEU A 163 -16.48 -25.02 10.38
CA LEU A 163 -17.49 -25.55 11.31
C LEU A 163 -17.15 -26.98 11.71
N ALA A 164 -16.82 -27.84 10.74
CA ALA A 164 -16.51 -29.25 10.97
C ALA A 164 -15.27 -29.43 11.89
N ALA A 165 -14.28 -28.55 11.79
CA ALA A 165 -13.11 -28.57 12.68
C ALA A 165 -13.50 -28.35 14.15
N SER A 166 -14.56 -27.58 14.43
CA SER A 166 -15.09 -27.34 15.78
C SER A 166 -15.97 -28.49 16.27
N LEU A 167 -16.51 -29.32 15.39
CA LEU A 167 -17.45 -30.40 15.68
C LEU A 167 -16.80 -31.77 15.90
N GLY A 168 -15.53 -31.92 15.50
CA GLY A 168 -14.76 -33.13 15.71
C GLY A 168 -14.43 -33.91 14.46
N ALA A 169 -13.72 -35.03 14.64
CA ALA A 169 -13.09 -35.77 13.56
C ALA A 169 -14.04 -36.26 12.47
N ARG A 170 -15.21 -36.75 12.85
CA ARG A 170 -16.21 -37.30 11.90
C ARG A 170 -16.65 -36.26 10.86
N GLU A 171 -17.06 -35.09 11.32
CA GLU A 171 -17.55 -34.03 10.43
C GLU A 171 -16.39 -33.48 9.57
N ARG A 172 -15.21 -33.33 10.18
CA ARG A 172 -14.00 -32.92 9.45
C ARG A 172 -13.65 -33.89 8.32
N THR A 173 -13.65 -35.21 8.60
CA THR A 173 -13.36 -36.23 7.59
C THR A 173 -14.34 -36.14 6.41
N LYS A 174 -15.62 -35.89 6.68
CA LYS A 174 -16.65 -35.72 5.64
C LYS A 174 -16.34 -34.57 4.69
N VAL A 175 -15.95 -33.40 5.22
CA VAL A 175 -15.64 -32.22 4.40
C VAL A 175 -14.32 -32.43 3.65
N VAL A 176 -13.31 -32.99 4.31
CA VAL A 176 -12.03 -33.33 3.68
C VAL A 176 -12.23 -34.28 2.52
N ALA A 177 -13.03 -35.35 2.67
CA ALA A 177 -13.35 -36.27 1.60
C ALA A 177 -14.00 -35.58 0.38
N ARG A 178 -14.85 -34.58 0.61
CA ARG A 178 -15.43 -33.78 -0.47
C ARG A 178 -14.36 -32.94 -1.21
N ILE A 179 -13.43 -32.33 -0.47
CA ILE A 179 -12.31 -31.59 -1.08
C ILE A 179 -11.43 -32.53 -1.90
N GLU A 180 -11.11 -33.72 -1.39
CA GLU A 180 -10.33 -34.72 -2.09
C GLU A 180 -11.01 -35.21 -3.37
N GLU A 181 -12.33 -35.45 -3.32
CA GLU A 181 -13.14 -35.78 -4.49
C GLU A 181 -13.02 -34.70 -5.60
N MET A 182 -13.10 -33.43 -5.24
CA MET A 182 -12.94 -32.29 -6.15
C MET A 182 -11.54 -32.25 -6.75
N LEU A 183 -10.50 -32.38 -5.91
CA LEU A 183 -9.10 -32.36 -6.36
C LEU A 183 -8.77 -33.52 -7.28
N ILE A 184 -9.34 -34.73 -7.06
CA ILE A 184 -9.20 -35.88 -7.96
C ILE A 184 -9.89 -35.57 -9.29
N ARG A 185 -11.09 -34.98 -9.27
CA ARG A 185 -11.87 -34.68 -10.48
C ARG A 185 -11.18 -33.66 -11.35
N TYR A 186 -10.73 -32.54 -10.76
CA TYR A 186 -10.07 -31.47 -11.50
C TYR A 186 -8.61 -31.77 -11.82
N ASN A 187 -7.94 -32.57 -11.01
CA ASN A 187 -6.57 -33.04 -11.23
C ASN A 187 -5.56 -31.91 -11.57
N GLY A 188 -5.78 -30.70 -11.02
CA GLY A 188 -4.97 -29.50 -11.30
C GLY A 188 -5.17 -28.91 -12.70
N GLU A 189 -6.28 -29.27 -13.36
CA GLU A 189 -6.60 -28.86 -14.74
C GLU A 189 -7.71 -27.80 -14.79
N ASP A 190 -8.21 -27.38 -13.63
CA ASP A 190 -9.15 -26.26 -13.53
C ASP A 190 -8.59 -24.98 -14.16
N PRO A 191 -9.46 -24.13 -14.78
CA PRO A 191 -9.02 -22.99 -15.58
C PRO A 191 -8.39 -21.87 -14.74
N LEU A 192 -8.69 -21.80 -13.45
CA LEU A 192 -8.26 -20.72 -12.55
C LEU A 192 -7.49 -21.26 -11.34
N PHE A 193 -7.97 -21.03 -10.10
CA PHE A 193 -7.24 -21.30 -8.87
C PHE A 193 -7.98 -22.23 -7.88
N LEU A 194 -9.08 -22.86 -8.31
CA LEU A 194 -9.88 -23.70 -7.42
C LEU A 194 -9.05 -24.81 -6.76
N SER A 195 -8.30 -25.59 -7.56
CA SER A 195 -7.42 -26.63 -7.00
C SER A 195 -6.36 -26.06 -6.07
N ALA A 196 -5.82 -24.87 -6.37
CA ALA A 196 -4.83 -24.22 -5.49
C ALA A 196 -5.43 -23.87 -4.13
N GLU A 197 -6.61 -23.27 -4.11
CA GLU A 197 -7.29 -22.89 -2.87
C GLU A 197 -7.74 -24.10 -2.04
N LEU A 198 -8.25 -25.15 -2.70
CA LEU A 198 -8.58 -26.40 -2.02
C LEU A 198 -7.35 -27.06 -1.38
N MET A 199 -6.21 -27.11 -2.07
CA MET A 199 -4.94 -27.62 -1.51
C MET A 199 -4.41 -26.73 -0.38
N ARG A 200 -4.58 -25.39 -0.48
CA ARG A 200 -4.21 -24.46 0.59
C ARG A 200 -5.07 -24.67 1.84
N LEU A 201 -6.35 -24.89 1.65
CA LEU A 201 -7.29 -25.17 2.73
C LEU A 201 -6.93 -26.48 3.45
N LEU A 202 -6.57 -27.55 2.71
CA LEU A 202 -6.09 -28.80 3.31
C LEU A 202 -4.78 -28.60 4.12
N LEU A 203 -3.85 -27.78 3.62
CA LEU A 203 -2.64 -27.41 4.36
C LEU A 203 -2.95 -26.72 5.68
N GLU A 204 -3.83 -25.72 5.66
CA GLU A 204 -4.24 -24.96 6.83
C GLU A 204 -4.80 -25.86 7.93
N TYR A 205 -5.68 -26.78 7.54
CA TYR A 205 -6.31 -27.74 8.47
C TYR A 205 -5.49 -29.01 8.69
N ARG A 206 -4.24 -29.08 8.21
CA ARG A 206 -3.35 -30.22 8.35
C ARG A 206 -3.99 -31.55 7.91
N ALA A 207 -4.77 -31.52 6.83
CA ALA A 207 -5.41 -32.66 6.21
C ALA A 207 -4.72 -33.07 4.91
N GLY A 208 -5.01 -34.26 4.40
CA GLY A 208 -4.48 -34.78 3.14
C GLY A 208 -3.05 -35.33 3.20
N ASP A 209 -2.68 -36.10 2.18
CA ASP A 209 -1.35 -36.71 2.05
C ASP A 209 -0.36 -35.74 1.40
N PRO A 210 0.79 -35.42 2.06
CA PRO A 210 1.76 -34.48 1.54
C PRO A 210 2.35 -34.85 0.18
N THR A 211 2.62 -36.13 -0.05
CA THR A 211 3.25 -36.61 -1.28
C THR A 211 2.31 -36.45 -2.47
N THR A 212 1.04 -36.82 -2.29
CA THR A 212 0.00 -36.71 -3.31
C THR A 212 -0.21 -35.26 -3.73
N TYR A 213 -0.34 -34.36 -2.76
CA TYR A 213 -0.66 -32.95 -3.07
C TYR A 213 0.57 -32.14 -3.52
N ALA A 214 1.78 -32.52 -3.10
CA ALA A 214 2.99 -31.96 -3.68
C ALA A 214 3.11 -32.33 -5.17
N ALA A 215 2.85 -33.59 -5.52
CA ALA A 215 2.89 -34.03 -6.92
C ALA A 215 1.79 -33.38 -7.78
N LEU A 216 0.57 -33.22 -7.22
CA LEU A 216 -0.52 -32.53 -7.91
C LEU A 216 -0.21 -31.05 -8.18
N ALA A 217 0.33 -30.36 -7.18
CA ALA A 217 0.74 -28.97 -7.30
C ALA A 217 1.89 -28.80 -8.31
N ASP A 218 2.90 -29.69 -8.30
CA ASP A 218 3.98 -29.67 -9.31
C ASP A 218 3.46 -29.93 -10.72
N LYS A 219 2.50 -30.86 -10.90
CA LYS A 219 1.84 -31.10 -12.19
C LYS A 219 1.15 -29.83 -12.70
N ALA A 220 0.35 -29.16 -11.86
CA ALA A 220 -0.33 -27.93 -12.21
C ALA A 220 0.65 -26.77 -12.51
N ALA A 221 1.76 -26.69 -11.73
CA ALA A 221 2.82 -25.72 -11.99
C ALA A 221 3.45 -25.90 -13.37
N ARG A 222 3.84 -27.14 -13.74
CA ARG A 222 4.42 -27.44 -15.07
C ARG A 222 3.47 -27.09 -16.22
N ARG A 223 2.17 -27.31 -16.04
CA ARG A 223 1.17 -26.89 -17.01
C ARG A 223 1.13 -25.38 -17.18
N ALA A 224 1.12 -24.64 -16.07
CA ALA A 224 1.15 -23.19 -16.06
C ALA A 224 2.46 -22.63 -16.67
N GLU A 225 3.63 -23.21 -16.36
CA GLU A 225 4.92 -22.89 -16.97
C GLU A 225 4.88 -23.07 -18.49
N THR A 226 4.32 -24.19 -18.97
CA THR A 226 4.17 -24.46 -20.40
C THR A 226 3.29 -23.42 -21.09
N ALA A 227 2.22 -22.99 -20.42
CA ALA A 227 1.32 -21.94 -20.89
C ALA A 227 1.89 -20.50 -20.71
N ARG A 228 3.06 -20.36 -20.11
CA ARG A 228 3.67 -19.06 -19.69
C ARG A 228 2.77 -18.24 -18.77
N ASP A 229 1.90 -18.90 -18.02
CA ASP A 229 1.13 -18.27 -16.94
C ASP A 229 1.98 -18.30 -15.65
N TRP A 230 2.92 -17.36 -15.59
CA TRP A 230 3.91 -17.33 -14.51
C TRP A 230 3.30 -17.06 -13.14
N HIS A 231 2.20 -16.30 -13.09
CA HIS A 231 1.49 -16.06 -11.84
C HIS A 231 0.91 -17.36 -11.27
N ARG A 232 0.22 -18.13 -12.11
CA ARG A 232 -0.32 -19.43 -11.73
C ARG A 232 0.78 -20.44 -11.41
N ALA A 233 1.86 -20.46 -12.21
CA ALA A 233 3.02 -21.31 -11.97
C ALA A 233 3.60 -21.07 -10.55
N ARG A 234 3.84 -19.81 -10.17
CA ARG A 234 4.34 -19.47 -8.82
C ARG A 234 3.38 -19.91 -7.72
N THR A 235 2.08 -19.70 -7.90
CA THR A 235 1.09 -20.14 -6.92
C THR A 235 1.17 -21.64 -6.64
N TYR A 236 1.27 -22.45 -7.68
CA TYR A 236 1.39 -23.90 -7.52
C TYR A 236 2.77 -24.34 -7.06
N LEU A 237 3.86 -23.64 -7.41
CA LEU A 237 5.21 -23.92 -6.92
C LEU A 237 5.34 -23.61 -5.42
N ASP A 238 4.76 -22.52 -4.94
CA ASP A 238 4.66 -22.24 -3.50
C ASP A 238 3.90 -23.36 -2.78
N LEU A 239 2.77 -23.77 -3.31
CA LEU A 239 2.00 -24.89 -2.74
C LEU A 239 2.79 -26.18 -2.71
N ALA A 240 3.46 -26.55 -3.81
CA ALA A 240 4.30 -27.75 -3.86
C ALA A 240 5.40 -27.70 -2.82
N ALA A 241 6.09 -26.54 -2.68
CA ALA A 241 7.13 -26.36 -1.66
C ALA A 241 6.55 -26.54 -0.25
N ARG A 242 5.41 -25.95 0.06
CA ARG A 242 4.76 -26.06 1.38
C ARG A 242 4.30 -27.50 1.68
N TRP A 243 3.84 -28.24 0.67
CA TRP A 243 3.47 -29.64 0.81
C TRP A 243 4.70 -30.53 1.04
N HIS A 244 5.82 -30.28 0.32
CA HIS A 244 7.11 -30.97 0.57
C HIS A 244 7.65 -30.65 1.97
N ALA A 245 7.59 -29.38 2.41
CA ALA A 245 7.96 -29.01 3.78
C ALA A 245 7.15 -29.79 4.83
N ARG A 246 5.82 -29.92 4.61
CA ARG A 246 4.96 -30.73 5.47
C ARG A 246 5.32 -32.21 5.44
N GLY A 247 5.72 -32.72 4.28
CA GLY A 247 6.23 -34.09 4.08
C GLY A 247 7.65 -34.30 4.62
N LYS A 248 8.30 -33.24 5.15
CA LYS A 248 9.70 -33.25 5.63
C LYS A 248 10.72 -33.65 4.55
N ASP A 249 10.48 -33.15 3.33
CA ASP A 249 11.38 -33.32 2.18
C ASP A 249 12.01 -31.95 1.81
N PRO A 250 13.10 -31.55 2.47
CA PRO A 250 13.72 -30.24 2.29
C PRO A 250 14.37 -30.08 0.91
N ASP A 251 14.80 -31.17 0.27
CA ASP A 251 15.44 -31.10 -1.05
C ASP A 251 14.41 -30.74 -2.12
N GLN A 252 13.24 -31.37 -2.10
CA GLN A 252 12.16 -31.06 -3.02
C GLN A 252 11.54 -29.70 -2.69
N GLU A 253 11.38 -29.35 -1.42
CA GLU A 253 10.95 -28.00 -1.04
C GLU A 253 11.87 -26.95 -1.67
N ARG A 254 13.19 -27.12 -1.51
CA ARG A 254 14.19 -26.23 -2.10
C ARG A 254 14.09 -26.18 -3.63
N ALA A 255 13.92 -27.32 -4.28
CA ALA A 255 13.77 -27.40 -5.73
C ALA A 255 12.56 -26.60 -6.23
N MET A 256 11.41 -26.71 -5.54
CA MET A 256 10.21 -25.92 -5.88
C MET A 256 10.43 -24.41 -5.65
N ARG A 257 11.10 -24.01 -4.56
CA ARG A 257 11.44 -22.60 -4.29
C ARG A 257 12.38 -22.01 -5.35
N LEU A 258 13.34 -22.79 -5.85
CA LEU A 258 14.20 -22.35 -6.94
C LEU A 258 13.40 -22.11 -8.23
N ARG A 259 12.50 -23.03 -8.59
CA ARG A 259 11.64 -22.85 -9.77
C ARG A 259 10.67 -21.68 -9.60
N GLU A 260 10.13 -21.46 -8.41
CA GLU A 260 9.28 -20.29 -8.09
C GLU A 260 10.05 -18.98 -8.35
N ALA A 261 11.30 -18.91 -7.90
CA ALA A 261 12.17 -17.75 -8.13
C ALA A 261 12.52 -17.57 -9.62
N ASP A 262 12.80 -18.66 -10.35
CA ASP A 262 13.07 -18.64 -11.79
C ASP A 262 11.82 -18.25 -12.61
N ALA A 263 10.61 -18.56 -12.15
CA ALA A 263 9.38 -18.12 -12.81
C ALA A 263 9.29 -16.57 -12.91
N TYR A 264 9.76 -15.84 -11.90
CA TYR A 264 9.89 -14.38 -11.99
C TYR A 264 10.91 -13.95 -13.06
N VAL A 265 12.02 -14.70 -13.22
CA VAL A 265 13.02 -14.40 -14.27
C VAL A 265 12.43 -14.62 -15.66
N HIS A 266 11.68 -15.68 -15.85
CA HIS A 266 10.99 -15.95 -17.12
C HIS A 266 9.92 -14.88 -17.42
N GLU A 267 9.16 -14.47 -16.42
CA GLU A 267 8.18 -13.39 -16.58
C GLU A 267 8.85 -12.04 -16.93
N ALA A 268 10.01 -11.75 -16.32
CA ALA A 268 10.83 -10.58 -16.70
C ALA A 268 11.24 -10.64 -18.18
N GLN A 269 11.66 -11.81 -18.64
CA GLN A 269 12.03 -12.02 -20.04
C GLN A 269 10.84 -11.85 -20.99
N ASP A 270 9.70 -12.43 -20.65
CA ASP A 270 8.47 -12.29 -21.45
C ASP A 270 7.96 -10.85 -21.46
N ALA A 271 8.03 -10.15 -20.34
CA ALA A 271 7.68 -8.73 -20.25
C ALA A 271 8.52 -7.87 -21.18
N ARG A 272 9.82 -8.20 -21.32
CA ARG A 272 10.76 -7.50 -22.19
C ARG A 272 10.52 -7.77 -23.68
N THR A 273 10.19 -9.01 -24.05
CA THR A 273 10.08 -9.46 -25.44
C THR A 273 8.67 -9.43 -26.00
N GLY A 274 7.65 -9.48 -25.15
CA GLY A 274 6.23 -9.64 -25.51
C GLY A 274 5.54 -8.38 -26.03
N GLY A 275 6.25 -7.25 -26.15
CA GLY A 275 5.63 -5.98 -26.54
C GLY A 275 4.80 -5.33 -25.42
N GLY A 276 4.16 -4.21 -25.72
CA GLY A 276 3.35 -3.44 -24.78
C GLY A 276 4.04 -2.19 -24.25
N THR A 277 3.41 -1.51 -23.29
CA THR A 277 3.95 -0.29 -22.68
C THR A 277 5.02 -0.61 -21.64
N ALA A 278 6.14 0.11 -21.67
CA ALA A 278 7.23 0.04 -20.70
C ALA A 278 7.78 -1.40 -20.48
N PRO A 279 8.25 -2.12 -21.52
CA PRO A 279 8.75 -3.48 -21.40
C PRO A 279 9.92 -3.62 -20.42
N TYR A 280 10.87 -2.69 -20.41
CA TYR A 280 12.00 -2.72 -19.47
C TYR A 280 11.56 -2.37 -18.03
N GLY A 281 10.64 -1.44 -17.84
CA GLY A 281 10.08 -1.12 -16.52
C GLY A 281 9.38 -2.32 -15.90
N ARG A 282 8.61 -3.08 -16.68
CA ARG A 282 7.95 -4.32 -16.25
C ARG A 282 8.99 -5.41 -15.94
N SER A 283 9.99 -5.59 -16.79
CA SER A 283 11.07 -6.55 -16.57
C SER A 283 11.82 -6.27 -15.26
N VAL A 284 12.16 -5.01 -14.98
CA VAL A 284 12.80 -4.58 -13.72
C VAL A 284 11.97 -4.95 -12.51
N HIS A 285 10.65 -4.81 -12.59
CA HIS A 285 9.75 -5.21 -11.50
C HIS A 285 9.89 -6.71 -11.19
N PHE A 286 9.81 -7.57 -12.19
CA PHE A 286 9.93 -9.01 -12.00
C PHE A 286 11.34 -9.45 -11.61
N LEU A 287 12.40 -8.83 -12.13
CA LEU A 287 13.77 -9.09 -11.70
C LEU A 287 13.99 -8.78 -10.22
N ARG A 288 13.39 -7.68 -9.71
CA ARG A 288 13.42 -7.37 -8.28
C ARG A 288 12.75 -8.47 -7.48
N SER A 289 11.57 -8.92 -7.88
CA SER A 289 10.84 -10.00 -7.22
C SER A 289 11.63 -11.31 -7.24
N ALA A 290 12.32 -11.62 -8.36
CA ALA A 290 13.22 -12.77 -8.46
C ALA A 290 14.38 -12.69 -7.46
N ILE A 291 15.05 -11.54 -7.37
CA ILE A 291 16.15 -11.33 -6.42
C ILE A 291 15.68 -11.52 -4.98
N GLU A 292 14.49 -11.02 -4.65
CA GLU A 292 13.90 -11.19 -3.31
C GLU A 292 13.53 -12.65 -3.02
N ALA A 293 13.00 -13.37 -4.01
CA ALA A 293 12.70 -14.79 -3.88
C ALA A 293 13.98 -15.62 -3.67
N PHE A 294 15.01 -15.42 -4.51
CA PHE A 294 16.30 -16.08 -4.34
C PHE A 294 17.00 -15.74 -3.01
N ARG A 295 16.79 -14.53 -2.45
CA ARG A 295 17.38 -14.16 -1.15
C ARG A 295 16.98 -15.11 -0.01
N ARG A 296 15.80 -15.70 -0.11
CA ARG A 296 15.28 -16.64 0.89
C ARG A 296 15.85 -18.05 0.74
N ILE A 297 16.64 -18.31 -0.32
CA ILE A 297 17.16 -19.64 -0.65
C ILE A 297 18.68 -19.62 -0.43
N PRO A 298 19.23 -20.39 0.53
CA PRO A 298 20.68 -20.44 0.79
C PRO A 298 21.47 -20.87 -0.46
N GLY A 299 22.67 -20.30 -0.66
CA GLY A 299 23.58 -20.66 -1.76
C GLY A 299 23.19 -20.11 -3.12
N THR A 300 22.40 -19.05 -3.18
CA THR A 300 21.98 -18.39 -4.45
C THR A 300 22.65 -17.02 -4.67
N ASP A 301 23.72 -16.73 -3.94
CA ASP A 301 24.37 -15.41 -3.95
C ASP A 301 24.85 -15.01 -5.34
N GLU A 302 25.50 -15.92 -6.06
CA GLU A 302 25.99 -15.67 -7.42
C GLU A 302 24.85 -15.37 -8.41
N ARG A 303 23.76 -16.15 -8.32
CA ARG A 303 22.57 -15.93 -9.15
C ARG A 303 21.94 -14.59 -8.87
N ARG A 304 21.83 -14.19 -7.59
CA ARG A 304 21.30 -12.88 -7.19
C ARG A 304 22.16 -11.73 -7.71
N GLU A 305 23.48 -11.87 -7.67
CA GLU A 305 24.39 -10.85 -8.20
C GLU A 305 24.24 -10.70 -9.72
N GLN A 306 24.12 -11.79 -10.47
CA GLN A 306 23.86 -11.78 -11.91
C GLN A 306 22.56 -11.06 -12.23
N LEU A 307 21.46 -11.42 -11.56
CA LEU A 307 20.15 -10.79 -11.74
C LEU A 307 20.15 -9.30 -11.34
N HIS A 308 20.90 -8.94 -10.31
CA HIS A 308 21.06 -7.56 -9.90
C HIS A 308 21.80 -6.72 -10.97
N LYS A 309 22.87 -7.24 -11.56
CA LYS A 309 23.57 -6.59 -12.68
C LYS A 309 22.63 -6.39 -13.87
N GLN A 310 21.87 -7.41 -14.23
CA GLN A 310 20.88 -7.33 -15.30
C GLN A 310 19.82 -6.27 -14.98
N MET A 311 19.25 -6.28 -13.78
CA MET A 311 18.25 -5.31 -13.33
C MET A 311 18.77 -3.87 -13.43
N LEU A 312 20.02 -3.60 -13.00
CA LEU A 312 20.63 -2.27 -13.11
C LEU A 312 20.80 -1.82 -14.57
N GLN A 313 21.11 -2.73 -15.48
CA GLN A 313 21.19 -2.42 -16.91
C GLN A 313 19.82 -2.09 -17.49
N GLU A 314 18.81 -2.89 -17.18
CA GLU A 314 17.44 -2.68 -17.65
C GLU A 314 16.79 -1.43 -17.04
N GLN A 315 17.11 -1.07 -15.80
CA GLN A 315 16.70 0.20 -15.20
C GLN A 315 17.16 1.42 -16.01
N ARG A 316 18.40 1.41 -16.48
CA ARG A 316 18.90 2.52 -17.33
C ARG A 316 18.10 2.64 -18.63
N THR A 317 17.76 1.51 -19.23
CA THR A 317 16.96 1.49 -20.45
C THR A 317 15.52 1.94 -20.21
N SER A 318 14.93 1.56 -19.07
CA SER A 318 13.55 1.90 -18.72
C SER A 318 13.31 3.42 -18.55
N VAL A 319 14.35 4.20 -18.25
CA VAL A 319 14.22 5.67 -18.18
C VAL A 319 13.73 6.28 -19.49
N ALA A 320 14.12 5.69 -20.63
CA ALA A 320 13.67 6.16 -21.94
C ALA A 320 12.19 5.87 -22.22
N GLU A 321 11.58 4.94 -21.50
CA GLU A 321 10.17 4.57 -21.62
C GLU A 321 9.25 5.54 -20.86
N LEU A 322 9.80 6.35 -19.95
CA LEU A 322 9.02 7.25 -19.12
C LEU A 322 8.46 8.41 -19.96
N LYS A 323 7.16 8.59 -19.90
CA LYS A 323 6.52 9.78 -20.46
C LYS A 323 6.78 10.98 -19.55
N ARG A 324 7.29 12.05 -20.15
CA ARG A 324 7.51 13.30 -19.42
C ARG A 324 6.23 14.11 -19.38
N PHE A 325 5.79 14.44 -18.17
CA PHE A 325 4.77 15.46 -17.95
C PHE A 325 5.46 16.71 -17.43
N SER A 326 5.15 17.85 -18.02
CA SER A 326 5.62 19.14 -17.54
C SER A 326 4.44 20.10 -17.47
N SER A 327 4.27 20.75 -16.35
CA SER A 327 3.40 21.92 -16.19
C SER A 327 4.25 23.18 -16.17
N LEU A 328 3.75 24.22 -16.81
CA LEU A 328 4.34 25.55 -16.72
C LEU A 328 3.66 26.30 -15.59
N ILE A 329 4.47 26.79 -14.64
CA ILE A 329 4.00 27.67 -13.58
C ILE A 329 4.51 29.06 -13.91
N ASP A 330 3.60 30.02 -14.10
CA ASP A 330 3.98 31.42 -14.25
C ASP A 330 4.31 32.00 -12.88
N VAL A 331 5.56 32.39 -12.70
CA VAL A 331 6.09 32.99 -11.47
C VAL A 331 6.47 34.47 -11.68
N SER A 332 6.06 35.08 -12.79
CA SER A 332 6.46 36.46 -13.16
C SER A 332 6.07 37.46 -12.08
N ALA A 333 4.84 37.44 -11.62
CA ALA A 333 4.36 38.35 -10.56
C ALA A 333 5.12 38.14 -9.24
N LEU A 334 5.46 36.90 -8.90
CA LEU A 334 6.26 36.58 -7.72
C LEU A 334 7.68 37.12 -7.83
N THR A 335 8.29 36.97 -9.01
CA THR A 335 9.61 37.47 -9.33
C THR A 335 9.68 39.00 -9.27
N ASP A 336 8.71 39.68 -9.89
CA ASP A 336 8.66 41.15 -9.90
C ASP A 336 8.50 41.72 -8.47
N ALA A 337 7.62 41.12 -7.67
CA ALA A 337 7.42 41.49 -6.29
C ALA A 337 8.67 41.23 -5.42
N ALA A 338 9.39 40.15 -5.70
CA ALA A 338 10.62 39.81 -4.97
C ALA A 338 11.76 40.79 -5.30
N VAL A 339 12.00 41.07 -6.59
CA VAL A 339 13.02 42.01 -7.04
C VAL A 339 12.73 43.44 -6.55
N ALA A 340 11.46 43.85 -6.55
CA ALA A 340 11.04 45.16 -6.03
C ALA A 340 11.48 45.41 -4.56
N ARG A 341 11.58 44.33 -3.75
CA ARG A 341 12.00 44.42 -2.35
C ARG A 341 13.50 44.72 -2.17
N VAL A 342 14.33 44.44 -3.16
CA VAL A 342 15.82 44.68 -3.10
C VAL A 342 16.24 45.82 -4.02
N ARG A 343 15.34 46.37 -4.83
CA ARG A 343 15.62 47.48 -5.73
C ARG A 343 16.11 48.68 -4.93
N ASP A 344 17.18 49.28 -5.46
CA ASP A 344 17.81 50.50 -4.92
C ASP A 344 18.35 50.39 -3.49
N LYS A 345 18.44 49.17 -2.92
CA LYS A 345 19.02 48.95 -1.59
C LYS A 345 20.53 48.81 -1.66
N PRO A 346 21.27 49.30 -0.63
CA PRO A 346 22.69 48.95 -0.46
C PRO A 346 22.90 47.44 -0.37
N PHE A 347 24.09 46.97 -0.76
CA PHE A 347 24.40 45.53 -0.83
C PHE A 347 24.00 44.75 0.45
N HIS A 348 24.39 45.26 1.63
CA HIS A 348 24.11 44.59 2.91
C HIS A 348 22.61 44.48 3.21
N GLU A 349 21.84 45.51 2.88
CA GLU A 349 20.38 45.47 3.06
C GLU A 349 19.71 44.53 2.03
N ALA A 350 20.23 44.48 0.80
CA ALA A 350 19.72 43.57 -0.22
C ALA A 350 19.98 42.12 0.16
N ILE A 351 21.17 41.77 0.65
CA ILE A 351 21.48 40.42 1.15
C ILE A 351 20.63 40.07 2.38
N LEU A 352 20.48 40.99 3.35
CA LEU A 352 19.61 40.76 4.49
C LEU A 352 18.16 40.53 4.06
N THR A 353 17.67 41.31 3.08
CA THR A 353 16.33 41.13 2.52
C THR A 353 16.22 39.75 1.89
N LEU A 354 17.21 39.29 1.08
CA LEU A 354 17.23 37.96 0.49
C LEU A 354 17.09 36.84 1.55
N THR A 355 17.80 36.96 2.68
CA THR A 355 17.76 35.94 3.76
C THR A 355 16.42 35.92 4.50
N MET A 356 15.70 37.04 4.55
CA MET A 356 14.42 37.19 5.27
C MET A 356 13.20 36.88 4.39
N LEU A 357 13.35 36.75 3.09
CA LEU A 357 12.23 36.54 2.15
C LEU A 357 11.63 35.14 2.19
N GLN A 358 12.35 34.19 2.70
CA GLN A 358 11.87 32.82 2.75
C GLN A 358 12.01 32.22 4.14
N SER A 359 10.90 31.73 4.65
CA SER A 359 10.88 30.78 5.77
C SER A 359 10.74 29.35 5.25
N SER A 360 11.19 28.38 6.02
CA SER A 360 10.86 26.98 5.74
C SER A 360 9.35 26.77 5.74
N PRO A 361 8.82 25.89 4.90
CA PRO A 361 7.39 25.57 4.90
C PRO A 361 6.91 25.16 6.30
N ASN A 362 5.77 25.68 6.71
CA ASN A 362 5.18 25.30 7.99
C ASN A 362 4.68 23.86 7.95
N VAL A 363 5.17 23.04 8.90
CA VAL A 363 4.86 21.60 8.96
C VAL A 363 3.38 21.32 9.14
N SER A 364 2.74 22.05 10.06
CA SER A 364 1.32 21.87 10.35
C SER A 364 0.44 22.27 9.15
N GLU A 365 0.84 23.31 8.43
CA GLU A 365 0.17 23.75 7.22
C GLU A 365 0.34 22.72 6.09
N LEU A 366 1.55 22.19 5.86
CA LEU A 366 1.80 21.11 4.92
C LEU A 366 0.98 19.86 5.27
N ALA A 367 0.92 19.50 6.54
CA ALA A 367 0.16 18.35 7.00
C ALA A 367 -1.34 18.52 6.69
N ARG A 368 -1.89 19.72 6.93
CA ARG A 368 -3.28 20.05 6.61
C ARG A 368 -3.53 20.01 5.10
N GLN A 369 -2.66 20.60 4.28
CA GLN A 369 -2.78 20.59 2.82
C GLN A 369 -2.75 19.17 2.25
N VAL A 370 -1.92 18.29 2.80
CA VAL A 370 -1.89 16.87 2.41
C VAL A 370 -3.17 16.16 2.83
N ASP A 371 -3.67 16.38 4.04
CA ASP A 371 -4.94 15.80 4.49
C ASP A 371 -6.11 16.24 3.61
N ASP A 372 -6.18 17.54 3.28
CA ASP A 372 -7.21 18.09 2.40
C ASP A 372 -7.12 17.50 0.97
N ALA A 373 -5.89 17.36 0.43
CA ALA A 373 -5.67 16.74 -0.88
C ALA A 373 -6.05 15.26 -0.89
N MET A 374 -5.70 14.52 0.16
CA MET A 374 -6.08 13.11 0.35
C MET A 374 -7.60 12.92 0.46
N ALA A 375 -8.28 13.84 1.15
CA ALA A 375 -9.73 13.80 1.28
C ALA A 375 -10.46 14.17 -0.03
N GLY A 376 -9.93 15.16 -0.77
CA GLY A 376 -10.52 15.64 -2.02
C GLY A 376 -10.28 14.72 -3.23
N SER A 377 -9.17 13.99 -3.25
CA SER A 377 -8.78 13.11 -4.37
C SER A 377 -8.03 11.88 -3.85
N PRO A 378 -8.70 10.87 -3.31
CA PRO A 378 -8.05 9.70 -2.67
C PRO A 378 -7.36 8.77 -3.66
N LEU A 379 -7.81 8.67 -4.92
CA LEU A 379 -7.31 7.71 -5.91
C LEU A 379 -5.78 7.69 -6.10
N PRO A 380 -5.06 8.83 -6.21
CA PRO A 380 -3.60 8.81 -6.37
C PRO A 380 -2.86 8.21 -5.17
N TYR A 381 -3.50 8.17 -4.00
CA TYR A 381 -2.90 7.68 -2.76
C TYR A 381 -3.14 6.18 -2.51
N LEU A 382 -4.01 5.54 -3.28
CA LEU A 382 -4.21 4.08 -3.27
C LEU A 382 -3.05 3.34 -3.95
N PHE A 383 -2.22 4.05 -4.73
CA PHE A 383 -1.10 3.45 -5.45
C PHE A 383 0.24 3.91 -4.87
N SER A 384 1.17 2.96 -4.75
CA SER A 384 2.55 3.26 -4.41
C SER A 384 3.22 4.04 -5.54
N THR A 385 3.99 5.07 -5.19
CA THR A 385 4.75 5.86 -6.15
C THR A 385 6.24 5.75 -5.86
N VAL A 386 7.05 5.51 -6.88
CA VAL A 386 8.50 5.42 -6.74
C VAL A 386 9.18 6.65 -7.34
N MET A 387 10.22 7.13 -6.67
CA MET A 387 11.11 8.15 -7.18
C MET A 387 12.33 7.48 -7.80
N LEU A 388 12.63 7.82 -9.05
CA LEU A 388 13.77 7.29 -9.78
C LEU A 388 14.85 8.36 -9.92
N ASN A 389 16.12 7.95 -9.85
CA ASN A 389 17.22 8.81 -10.27
C ASN A 389 17.40 8.76 -11.79
N GLU A 390 18.38 9.52 -12.32
CA GLU A 390 18.71 9.58 -13.74
C GLU A 390 19.06 8.22 -14.36
N ASN A 391 19.50 7.25 -13.55
CA ASN A 391 19.83 5.89 -13.96
C ASN A 391 18.67 4.91 -13.76
N GLY A 392 17.45 5.37 -13.48
CA GLY A 392 16.28 4.55 -13.25
C GLY A 392 16.27 3.78 -11.91
N LYS A 393 17.23 4.06 -11.00
CA LYS A 393 17.24 3.42 -9.68
C LYS A 393 16.17 4.02 -8.79
N VAL A 394 15.43 3.18 -8.09
CA VAL A 394 14.50 3.63 -7.05
C VAL A 394 15.28 4.21 -5.88
N VAL A 395 15.11 5.49 -5.63
CA VAL A 395 15.76 6.22 -4.53
C VAL A 395 14.82 6.49 -3.37
N ALA A 396 13.51 6.54 -3.62
CA ALA A 396 12.49 6.66 -2.59
C ALA A 396 11.19 6.00 -3.07
N GLN A 397 10.34 5.63 -2.13
CA GLN A 397 9.03 5.08 -2.39
C GLN A 397 8.02 5.73 -1.44
N ARG A 398 6.90 6.20 -2.00
CA ARG A 398 5.74 6.58 -1.23
C ARG A 398 4.86 5.33 -1.07
N PRO A 399 4.61 4.86 0.16
CA PRO A 399 3.71 3.73 0.38
C PRO A 399 2.26 4.06 0.04
N THR A 400 1.41 3.06 -0.07
CA THR A 400 -0.03 3.23 -0.22
C THR A 400 -0.66 3.65 1.11
N MET A 401 -1.83 4.29 1.08
CA MET A 401 -2.60 4.63 2.30
C MET A 401 -3.15 3.41 3.04
N GLU A 402 -3.32 2.29 2.36
CA GLU A 402 -3.90 1.05 2.90
C GLU A 402 -2.85 0.09 3.46
N ALA A 403 -1.54 0.38 3.26
CA ALA A 403 -0.48 -0.48 3.79
C ALA A 403 -0.48 -0.45 5.32
N ASP A 404 -0.82 -1.58 5.92
CA ASP A 404 -0.70 -1.87 7.36
C ASP A 404 -1.28 -0.81 8.35
N GLY A 405 -2.54 -0.45 8.19
CA GLY A 405 -3.27 0.34 9.20
C GLY A 405 -2.75 1.77 9.38
N SER A 406 -2.78 2.28 10.62
CA SER A 406 -2.42 3.67 10.95
C SER A 406 -0.98 4.06 10.57
N ASN A 407 -0.04 3.15 10.69
CA ASN A 407 1.38 3.40 10.38
C ASN A 407 1.64 3.61 8.88
N GLY A 408 0.94 2.90 8.00
CA GLY A 408 1.06 3.05 6.55
C GLY A 408 0.56 4.41 6.08
N ARG A 409 -0.55 4.87 6.63
CA ARG A 409 -1.13 6.18 6.32
C ARG A 409 -0.20 7.33 6.72
N GLU A 410 0.37 7.28 7.92
CA GLU A 410 1.32 8.30 8.40
C GLU A 410 2.61 8.33 7.56
N ALA A 411 3.13 7.17 7.16
CA ALA A 411 4.29 7.09 6.28
C ALA A 411 4.01 7.68 4.89
N ALA A 412 2.84 7.39 4.30
CA ALA A 412 2.41 7.95 3.03
C ALA A 412 2.23 9.48 3.12
N LYS A 413 1.57 9.96 4.19
CA LYS A 413 1.41 11.39 4.47
C LYS A 413 2.75 12.10 4.60
N ARG A 414 3.68 11.55 5.36
CA ARG A 414 5.03 12.12 5.52
C ARG A 414 5.77 12.19 4.18
N ALA A 415 5.74 11.14 3.36
CA ALA A 415 6.36 11.14 2.04
C ALA A 415 5.78 12.24 1.13
N GLU A 416 4.46 12.43 1.14
CA GLU A 416 3.79 13.48 0.37
C GLU A 416 4.16 14.88 0.86
N MET A 417 4.21 15.10 2.18
CA MET A 417 4.68 16.37 2.77
C MET A 417 6.10 16.73 2.31
N PHE A 418 7.01 15.75 2.24
CA PHE A 418 8.35 15.97 1.70
C PHE A 418 8.33 16.38 0.23
N GLN A 419 7.49 15.73 -0.58
CA GLN A 419 7.37 16.06 -2.00
C GLN A 419 6.82 17.47 -2.22
N GLN A 420 5.79 17.86 -1.46
CA GLN A 420 5.23 19.22 -1.53
C GLN A 420 6.22 20.28 -1.04
N ALA A 421 6.93 20.02 0.05
CA ALA A 421 7.98 20.94 0.54
C ALA A 421 9.09 21.13 -0.51
N ALA A 422 9.55 20.03 -1.15
CA ALA A 422 10.54 20.12 -2.22
C ALA A 422 10.02 20.94 -3.41
N SER A 423 8.77 20.77 -3.80
CA SER A 423 8.15 21.55 -4.90
C SER A 423 8.04 23.03 -4.54
N GLN A 424 7.65 23.37 -3.31
CA GLN A 424 7.60 24.76 -2.84
C GLN A 424 8.99 25.39 -2.83
N HIS A 425 10.02 24.66 -2.34
CA HIS A 425 11.40 25.15 -2.39
C HIS A 425 11.89 25.40 -3.82
N GLN A 426 11.51 24.57 -4.78
CA GLN A 426 11.87 24.77 -6.18
C GLN A 426 11.25 26.04 -6.78
N VAL A 427 9.96 26.28 -6.51
CA VAL A 427 9.27 27.50 -6.96
C VAL A 427 9.90 28.73 -6.32
N MET A 428 10.20 28.69 -5.03
CA MET A 428 10.85 29.81 -4.32
C MET A 428 12.29 30.03 -4.81
N ALA A 429 13.07 28.99 -5.03
CA ALA A 429 14.42 29.13 -5.56
C ALA A 429 14.40 29.80 -6.95
N GLY A 430 13.56 29.32 -7.85
CA GLY A 430 13.49 29.85 -9.22
C GLY A 430 12.75 31.19 -9.34
N GLY A 431 11.69 31.40 -8.57
CA GLY A 431 10.86 32.62 -8.66
C GLY A 431 11.31 33.77 -7.77
N VAL A 432 12.08 33.49 -6.70
CA VAL A 432 12.47 34.50 -5.72
C VAL A 432 13.98 34.60 -5.55
N ILE A 433 14.65 33.50 -5.15
CA ILE A 433 16.07 33.56 -4.75
C ILE A 433 16.96 33.90 -5.94
N VAL A 434 16.81 33.16 -7.05
CA VAL A 434 17.65 33.36 -8.23
C VAL A 434 17.45 34.76 -8.85
N PRO A 435 16.23 35.26 -9.08
CA PRO A 435 16.04 36.63 -9.60
C PRO A 435 16.62 37.73 -8.72
N ILE A 436 16.46 37.61 -7.40
CA ILE A 436 17.04 38.60 -6.46
C ILE A 436 18.57 38.53 -6.47
N LYS A 437 19.12 37.32 -6.46
CA LYS A 437 20.57 37.10 -6.56
C LYS A 437 21.11 37.74 -7.84
N ASP A 438 20.47 37.51 -8.98
CA ASP A 438 20.87 38.09 -10.26
C ASP A 438 20.81 39.61 -10.24
N TYR A 439 19.74 40.19 -9.66
CA TYR A 439 19.63 41.63 -9.47
C TYR A 439 20.77 42.19 -8.62
N ILE A 440 21.09 41.53 -7.49
CA ILE A 440 22.18 41.99 -6.57
C ILE A 440 23.53 41.96 -7.32
N VAL A 441 23.85 40.88 -8.01
CA VAL A 441 25.12 40.73 -8.77
C VAL A 441 25.25 41.75 -9.91
N GLN A 442 24.12 42.08 -10.56
CA GLN A 442 24.13 43.07 -11.67
C GLN A 442 24.29 44.51 -11.16
N HIS A 443 23.86 44.85 -9.96
CA HIS A 443 23.84 46.23 -9.45
C HIS A 443 24.92 46.55 -8.40
N HIS A 444 25.62 45.49 -7.90
CA HIS A 444 26.66 45.66 -6.88
C HIS A 444 27.95 44.95 -7.27
N PRO A 445 29.12 45.58 -7.09
CA PRO A 445 30.44 44.95 -7.29
C PRO A 445 30.76 44.06 -6.09
N VAL A 446 30.26 42.79 -6.12
CA VAL A 446 30.38 41.85 -5.00
C VAL A 446 31.79 41.26 -4.91
N ARG A 447 32.32 41.17 -3.70
CA ARG A 447 33.62 40.56 -3.35
C ARG A 447 33.47 39.62 -2.18
N VAL A 448 34.40 38.67 -2.00
CA VAL A 448 34.40 37.74 -0.85
C VAL A 448 34.38 38.50 0.49
N GLN A 449 35.09 39.65 0.57
CA GLN A 449 35.17 40.46 1.78
C GLN A 449 33.83 41.03 2.22
N ASP A 450 32.89 41.23 1.32
CA ASP A 450 31.58 41.80 1.59
C ASP A 450 30.70 40.87 2.44
N PHE A 451 31.08 39.57 2.54
CA PHE A 451 30.43 38.58 3.38
C PHE A 451 30.98 38.52 4.81
N PHE A 452 32.14 39.11 5.10
CA PHE A 452 32.70 39.06 6.45
C PHE A 452 31.80 39.65 7.54
N PRO A 453 31.08 40.76 7.33
CA PRO A 453 30.12 41.25 8.31
C PRO A 453 28.99 40.26 8.65
N ILE A 454 28.69 39.33 7.72
CA ILE A 454 27.65 38.31 7.90
C ILE A 454 28.19 37.07 8.64
N VAL A 455 29.42 36.66 8.35
CA VAL A 455 30.00 35.40 8.86
C VAL A 455 30.81 35.61 10.14
N SER A 456 31.38 36.83 10.38
CA SER A 456 32.10 37.14 11.60
C SER A 456 31.10 37.39 12.75
N ASN A 457 31.43 36.89 13.95
CA ASN A 457 30.56 36.98 15.12
C ASN A 457 29.17 36.37 14.93
N ASN A 458 29.05 35.39 14.07
CA ASN A 458 27.81 34.65 13.79
C ASN A 458 27.82 33.34 14.58
N ILE A 459 26.84 33.13 15.45
CA ILE A 459 26.74 31.93 16.30
C ILE A 459 26.69 30.61 15.48
N PHE A 460 26.23 30.67 14.25
CA PHE A 460 26.19 29.50 13.37
C PHE A 460 27.52 29.21 12.68
N VAL A 461 28.44 30.18 12.64
CA VAL A 461 29.73 30.04 11.97
C VAL A 461 30.82 29.81 13.02
N PRO A 462 31.36 28.57 13.14
CA PRO A 462 32.40 28.27 14.09
C PRO A 462 33.68 29.10 13.83
N SER A 463 34.37 29.44 14.91
CA SER A 463 35.62 30.23 14.86
C SER A 463 36.65 29.56 13.93
N GLY A 464 37.27 30.36 13.06
CA GLY A 464 38.25 29.92 12.06
C GLY A 464 37.63 29.38 10.77
N ARG A 465 36.29 29.39 10.64
CA ARG A 465 35.56 28.94 9.44
C ARG A 465 34.98 30.06 8.60
N GLU A 466 35.14 31.32 9.03
CA GLU A 466 34.55 32.53 8.43
C GLU A 466 34.94 32.66 6.95
N MET A 467 36.22 32.45 6.60
CA MET A 467 36.70 32.53 5.23
C MET A 467 36.07 31.46 4.33
N ILE A 468 35.84 30.26 4.85
CA ILE A 468 35.23 29.17 4.08
C ILE A 468 33.77 29.51 3.78
N TYR A 469 33.04 29.98 4.78
CA TYR A 469 31.66 30.44 4.61
C TYR A 469 31.57 31.63 3.65
N ALA A 470 32.43 32.66 3.80
CA ALA A 470 32.45 33.83 2.93
C ALA A 470 32.69 33.44 1.46
N ARG A 471 33.65 32.53 1.18
CA ARG A 471 33.92 32.01 -0.16
C ARG A 471 32.74 31.18 -0.72
N GLY A 472 32.12 30.32 0.12
CA GLY A 472 30.97 29.52 -0.27
C GLY A 472 29.75 30.38 -0.60
N LEU A 473 29.46 31.40 0.19
CA LEU A 473 28.38 32.36 -0.05
C LEU A 473 28.64 33.20 -1.30
N TYR A 474 29.86 33.66 -1.50
CA TYR A 474 30.27 34.37 -2.71
C TYR A 474 30.09 33.49 -3.96
N ALA A 475 30.57 32.25 -3.91
CA ALA A 475 30.42 31.29 -5.01
C ALA A 475 28.94 31.05 -5.36
N GLY A 476 28.09 30.86 -4.35
CA GLY A 476 26.64 30.70 -4.54
C GLY A 476 25.97 31.93 -5.14
N LEU A 477 26.39 33.14 -4.71
CA LEU A 477 25.86 34.39 -5.26
C LEU A 477 26.26 34.60 -6.72
N THR A 478 27.48 34.15 -7.10
CA THR A 478 28.07 34.32 -8.45
C THR A 478 27.89 33.12 -9.38
N ASP A 479 26.92 32.24 -9.13
CA ASP A 479 26.58 31.06 -9.94
C ASP A 479 27.61 29.91 -9.96
N ASP A 480 28.63 29.96 -9.12
CA ASP A 480 29.53 28.80 -8.94
C ASP A 480 28.94 27.83 -7.91
N TRP A 481 27.82 27.19 -8.30
CA TRP A 481 27.08 26.28 -7.44
C TRP A 481 27.88 25.04 -7.02
N LEU A 482 28.83 24.61 -7.87
CA LEU A 482 29.70 23.48 -7.56
C LEU A 482 30.58 23.81 -6.35
N VAL A 483 31.30 24.93 -6.40
CA VAL A 483 32.14 25.39 -5.30
C VAL A 483 31.31 25.72 -4.06
N ALA A 484 30.19 26.41 -4.24
CA ALA A 484 29.29 26.74 -3.12
C ALA A 484 28.84 25.48 -2.37
N ALA A 485 28.36 24.45 -3.08
CA ALA A 485 27.90 23.21 -2.47
C ALA A 485 29.03 22.47 -1.74
N HIS A 486 30.21 22.36 -2.33
CA HIS A 486 31.35 21.65 -1.74
C HIS A 486 31.93 22.39 -0.54
N LEU A 487 31.83 23.71 -0.48
CA LEU A 487 32.27 24.48 0.68
C LEU A 487 31.19 24.52 1.78
N LEU A 488 29.94 24.83 1.45
CA LEU A 488 28.92 25.12 2.46
C LEU A 488 28.29 23.87 3.09
N ILE A 489 28.05 22.80 2.34
CA ILE A 489 27.39 21.61 2.90
C ILE A 489 28.21 20.99 4.06
N PRO A 490 29.52 20.75 3.92
CA PRO A 490 30.33 20.26 5.03
C PRO A 490 30.40 21.26 6.21
N GLN A 491 30.36 22.56 5.91
CA GLN A 491 30.39 23.58 6.99
C GLN A 491 29.08 23.61 7.77
N VAL A 492 27.92 23.47 7.12
CA VAL A 492 26.61 23.34 7.79
C VAL A 492 26.60 22.14 8.73
N GLU A 493 27.10 20.98 8.26
CA GLU A 493 27.24 19.78 9.10
C GLU A 493 28.11 20.06 10.34
N HIS A 494 29.27 20.66 10.12
CA HIS A 494 30.19 20.99 11.21
C HIS A 494 29.57 22.02 12.19
N SER A 495 28.90 23.05 11.70
CA SER A 495 28.24 24.05 12.54
C SER A 495 27.15 23.44 13.42
N ILE A 496 26.35 22.51 12.88
CA ILE A 496 25.32 21.81 13.67
C ILE A 496 25.96 20.96 14.77
N ARG A 497 27.10 20.29 14.50
CA ARG A 497 27.81 19.55 15.53
C ARG A 497 28.32 20.48 16.64
N VAL A 498 28.99 21.57 16.27
CA VAL A 498 29.51 22.56 17.25
C VAL A 498 28.38 23.11 18.11
N LEU A 499 27.25 23.49 17.52
CA LEU A 499 26.10 23.99 18.29
C LEU A 499 25.53 22.94 19.27
N LEU A 500 25.51 21.67 18.87
CA LEU A 500 25.09 20.59 19.77
C LEU A 500 26.11 20.38 20.90
N GLU A 501 27.41 20.41 20.61
CA GLU A 501 28.49 20.26 21.57
C GLU A 501 28.50 21.40 22.59
N GLU A 502 28.27 22.65 22.17
CA GLU A 502 28.12 23.81 23.06
C GLU A 502 26.94 23.67 24.04
N GLN A 503 25.94 22.84 23.69
CA GLN A 503 24.83 22.47 24.58
C GLN A 503 25.10 21.19 25.39
N GLY A 504 26.35 20.69 25.37
CA GLY A 504 26.75 19.49 26.11
C GLY A 504 26.28 18.18 25.50
N VAL A 505 25.84 18.18 24.24
CA VAL A 505 25.36 16.98 23.55
C VAL A 505 26.52 16.22 22.91
N VAL A 506 26.56 14.90 23.08
CA VAL A 506 27.60 14.05 22.49
C VAL A 506 27.33 13.85 21.01
N THR A 507 28.23 14.33 20.15
CA THR A 507 28.11 14.24 18.68
C THR A 507 29.05 13.24 18.04
N SER A 508 29.71 12.38 18.85
CA SER A 508 30.60 11.32 18.38
C SER A 508 30.28 9.97 19.04
N GLY A 509 30.64 8.89 18.38
CA GLY A 509 30.55 7.53 18.91
C GLY A 509 31.93 6.91 19.02
N LEU A 510 32.10 5.98 19.97
CA LEU A 510 33.30 5.13 20.08
C LEU A 510 33.09 3.83 19.31
N ASP A 511 34.03 3.46 18.44
CA ASP A 511 34.05 2.14 17.86
C ASP A 511 34.64 1.09 18.84
N LYS A 512 34.62 -0.18 18.44
CA LYS A 512 35.16 -1.28 19.24
C LYS A 512 36.68 -1.19 19.55
N ASN A 513 37.39 -0.30 18.84
CA ASN A 513 38.83 -0.06 19.01
C ASN A 513 39.10 1.23 19.82
N GLY A 514 38.06 1.92 20.30
CA GLY A 514 38.18 3.17 21.03
C GLY A 514 38.38 4.40 20.13
N ILE A 515 38.21 4.27 18.81
CA ILE A 515 38.32 5.40 17.88
C ILE A 515 37.00 6.17 17.92
N GLN A 516 37.11 7.49 18.08
CA GLN A 516 35.96 8.38 18.04
C GLN A 516 35.60 8.72 16.58
N ASN A 517 34.36 8.45 16.22
CA ASN A 517 33.80 8.80 14.92
C ASN A 517 32.70 9.85 15.11
N GLU A 518 32.85 10.99 14.47
CA GLU A 518 31.82 12.05 14.49
C GLU A 518 30.54 11.59 13.77
N TYR A 519 29.40 12.04 14.28
CA TYR A 519 28.11 11.77 13.66
C TYR A 519 27.95 12.61 12.39
N ASP A 520 27.44 11.99 11.34
CA ASP A 520 27.14 12.66 10.09
C ASP A 520 25.89 13.57 10.22
N LEU A 521 25.68 14.39 9.19
CA LEU A 521 24.57 15.34 9.15
C LEU A 521 23.20 14.64 9.34
N ASN A 522 23.02 13.44 8.75
CA ASN A 522 21.76 12.72 8.89
C ASN A 522 21.50 12.35 10.35
N ARG A 523 22.51 11.86 11.05
CA ARG A 523 22.36 11.48 12.46
C ARG A 523 22.11 12.69 13.35
N THR A 524 22.86 13.77 13.15
CA THR A 524 22.73 14.98 13.98
C THR A 524 21.39 15.69 13.79
N LEU A 525 20.85 15.69 12.57
CA LEU A 525 19.54 16.29 12.28
C LEU A 525 18.35 15.57 12.94
N TYR A 526 18.51 14.29 13.29
CA TYR A 526 17.46 13.53 13.98
C TYR A 526 17.63 13.52 15.50
N MET A 527 18.63 14.20 16.04
CA MET A 527 18.82 14.33 17.50
C MET A 527 17.74 15.25 18.08
N PRO A 528 17.05 14.82 19.16
CA PRO A 528 15.95 15.60 19.75
C PRO A 528 16.41 16.95 20.28
N GLU A 529 17.65 17.06 20.74
CA GLU A 529 18.25 18.29 21.27
C GLU A 529 18.33 19.39 20.22
N LEU A 530 18.44 19.05 18.94
CA LEU A 530 18.44 20.03 17.86
C LEU A 530 17.12 20.82 17.81
N ALA A 531 16.01 20.21 18.22
CA ALA A 531 14.72 20.89 18.28
C ALA A 531 14.68 21.99 19.35
N THR A 532 15.50 21.90 20.40
CA THR A 532 15.59 22.94 21.45
C THR A 532 16.45 24.12 21.02
N ILE A 533 17.45 23.88 20.16
CA ILE A 533 18.33 24.92 19.61
C ILE A 533 17.63 25.71 18.50
N PHE A 534 17.00 25.00 17.60
CA PHE A 534 16.21 25.60 16.53
C PHE A 534 14.75 25.39 16.88
N ASP A 535 13.99 26.41 17.20
CA ASP A 535 12.54 26.35 17.42
C ASP A 535 11.91 25.17 16.62
N GLY A 536 11.15 24.29 17.28
CA GLY A 536 10.76 22.95 16.78
C GLY A 536 10.28 22.90 15.34
N THR A 537 9.63 23.97 14.85
CA THR A 537 9.22 24.13 13.44
C THR A 537 10.41 24.31 12.48
N ARG A 538 11.51 24.91 12.92
CA ARG A 538 12.73 25.11 12.11
C ARG A 538 13.61 23.86 12.08
N SER A 539 13.69 23.12 13.17
CA SER A 539 14.44 21.86 13.23
C SER A 539 13.82 20.79 12.33
N GLU A 540 12.50 20.73 12.20
CA GLU A 540 11.82 19.84 11.24
C GLU A 540 12.09 20.25 9.80
N GLY A 541 12.21 21.54 9.49
CA GLY A 541 12.62 22.04 8.19
C GLY A 541 14.05 21.58 7.83
N ALA A 542 15.00 21.66 8.77
CA ALA A 542 16.37 21.20 8.58
C ALA A 542 16.47 19.68 8.41
N ARG A 543 15.71 18.91 9.19
CA ARG A 543 15.58 17.45 9.02
C ARG A 543 15.06 17.05 7.65
N ARG A 544 14.12 17.82 7.09
CA ARG A 544 13.56 17.59 5.75
C ARG A 544 14.58 17.86 4.66
N TYR A 545 15.35 18.94 4.79
CA TYR A 545 16.40 19.25 3.82
C TYR A 545 17.45 18.13 3.73
N ALA A 546 17.83 17.55 4.86
CA ALA A 546 18.76 16.43 4.89
C ALA A 546 18.13 15.11 4.37
N ALA A 547 16.86 14.83 4.68
CA ALA A 547 16.19 13.63 4.17
C ALA A 547 15.98 13.69 2.66
N THR A 548 15.80 14.87 2.08
CA THR A 548 15.78 15.06 0.62
C THR A 548 17.19 15.08 0.01
N GLY A 549 18.22 15.43 0.79
CA GLY A 549 19.62 15.50 0.36
C GLY A 549 20.44 14.24 0.62
N SER A 550 20.03 13.36 1.55
CA SER A 550 20.76 12.12 1.87
C SER A 550 20.60 11.01 0.82
N GLY A 551 19.62 11.13 -0.06
CA GLY A 551 19.74 10.47 -1.34
C GLY A 551 20.73 11.23 -2.17
N ARG A 552 22.06 10.95 -2.03
CA ARG A 552 23.15 11.44 -2.88
C ARG A 552 22.70 12.61 -3.77
N ILE A 553 23.39 13.72 -3.81
CA ILE A 553 23.21 14.76 -4.83
C ILE A 553 23.17 14.02 -6.18
N SER A 554 22.07 13.37 -6.48
CA SER A 554 21.78 12.88 -7.81
C SER A 554 21.39 14.13 -8.54
N GLY A 555 22.37 14.65 -9.31
CA GLY A 555 22.18 15.81 -10.15
C GLY A 555 20.92 15.62 -10.98
N GLY A 556 19.81 16.11 -10.49
CA GLY A 556 18.68 16.41 -11.34
C GLY A 556 19.20 17.43 -12.33
N CYS A 557 19.51 16.99 -13.56
CA CYS A 557 19.92 17.87 -14.65
C CYS A 557 18.83 18.89 -14.88
N TRP A 558 19.00 20.07 -14.31
CA TRP A 558 18.20 21.25 -14.58
C TRP A 558 18.72 21.83 -15.89
N ALA A 559 18.09 21.52 -17.01
CA ALA A 559 18.37 22.21 -18.25
C ALA A 559 17.62 23.55 -18.22
N TRP A 560 18.34 24.59 -17.95
CA TRP A 560 17.93 25.96 -18.25
C TRP A 560 17.93 26.13 -19.76
N GLY A 561 16.76 26.12 -20.37
CA GLY A 561 16.63 26.58 -21.74
C GLY A 561 16.68 28.11 -21.76
N ARG A 562 17.78 28.72 -22.16
CA ARG A 562 17.75 30.10 -22.66
C ARG A 562 16.83 30.10 -23.90
N ARG A 563 15.79 30.90 -23.84
CA ARG A 563 15.16 31.36 -25.09
C ARG A 563 15.97 32.53 -25.60
N ASP A 564 16.46 32.40 -26.82
CA ASP A 564 16.89 33.53 -27.60
C ASP A 564 15.65 34.38 -27.93
N GLY A 565 15.53 35.55 -27.28
CA GLY A 565 14.44 36.50 -27.47
C GLY A 565 13.65 36.79 -26.21
N GLY A 566 13.77 38.00 -25.71
CA GLY A 566 13.28 38.64 -24.49
C GLY A 566 11.82 38.35 -24.06
N GLY A 567 11.64 37.24 -23.41
CA GLY A 567 10.40 36.84 -22.76
C GLY A 567 10.62 36.50 -21.30
N ALA A 568 9.62 36.73 -20.46
CA ALA A 568 9.63 36.49 -19.03
C ALA A 568 10.13 35.07 -18.66
N PRO A 569 10.80 34.89 -17.51
CA PRO A 569 11.33 33.59 -17.10
C PRO A 569 10.21 32.60 -16.82
N VAL A 570 10.25 31.44 -17.47
CA VAL A 570 9.30 30.35 -17.31
C VAL A 570 10.03 29.14 -16.71
N MET A 571 9.55 28.65 -15.59
CA MET A 571 10.13 27.50 -14.89
C MET A 571 9.49 26.19 -15.37
N ARG A 572 10.31 25.21 -15.76
CA ARG A 572 9.83 23.85 -16.11
C ARG A 572 10.10 22.89 -14.96
N ALA A 573 9.06 22.48 -14.26
CA ALA A 573 9.15 21.35 -13.34
C ALA A 573 9.11 20.03 -14.13
N ARG A 574 10.06 19.13 -13.88
CA ARG A 574 10.11 17.81 -14.49
C ARG A 574 9.78 16.75 -13.44
N GLN A 575 8.60 16.17 -13.51
CA GLN A 575 8.26 14.95 -12.79
C GLN A 575 8.08 13.80 -13.78
N ALA A 576 8.65 12.64 -13.47
CA ALA A 576 8.44 11.42 -14.22
C ALA A 576 7.55 10.49 -13.37
N SER A 577 6.39 10.11 -13.87
CA SER A 577 5.53 9.11 -13.25
C SER A 577 5.36 7.89 -14.16
N VAL A 578 5.40 6.71 -13.58
CA VAL A 578 5.02 5.45 -14.21
C VAL A 578 3.59 5.14 -13.78
N ARG A 579 2.68 4.98 -14.73
CA ARG A 579 1.34 4.42 -14.49
C ARG A 579 1.35 2.92 -14.78
#